data_427a68ed3bb7c1382fe2d984d6008099
#
_entry.id   427a68ed3bb7c1382fe2d984d6008099
#
_cell.length_a   1.000
_cell.length_b   1.000
_cell.length_c   1.000
_cell.angle_alpha   90.00
_cell.angle_beta   90.00
_cell.angle_gamma   90.00
#
_symmetry.space_group_name_H-M   'P 1'
#
loop_
_entity.id
_entity.type
_entity.pdbx_description
1 polymer ?
#
loop_
_entity_poly.entity_id
_entity_poly.type
_entity_poly.pdbx_seq_one_letter_code
_entity_poly.pdbx_strand_id
1 'polypeptide(L)'
;MSNNFFDANGRCVTNLTKHQVYQKSRNYFQLDKKKVLGYNNNKIFNNLKNYLCKNLNFNETEFEKKIINIKDKIKKDDKISNILKGFSIPFIIPKLENDDIGTNIEEIFIPALQSSFKNEFEQFELINHIKNSLKNQLDIWTGSKYEKITERLNKQNITGLLFPSLNEFSFPAAIETVSKLPENIMLAGGYEIMSALIGSPSILKRDDGYPPLLWFSSLKSVNDSNIGYHIEPYGYNLTLNRRAHIDSAAEYWWHSVVIIED
;
A
#
# COMPACT_ATOMS: atom_id res chain seq x y z
N MET A 1 17.49 5.99 24.59
CA MET A 1 16.62 6.40 23.47
C MET A 1 16.13 5.13 22.79
N SER A 2 14.86 4.99 22.54
CA SER A 2 14.29 3.81 21.87
C SER A 2 14.89 3.70 20.48
N ASN A 3 15.56 2.58 20.18
CA ASN A 3 16.09 2.26 18.85
C ASN A 3 14.99 1.84 17.84
N ASN A 4 13.74 2.27 18.06
CA ASN A 4 12.63 1.90 17.20
C ASN A 4 12.67 2.74 15.91
N PHE A 5 12.46 2.09 14.78
CA PHE A 5 12.43 2.72 13.47
C PHE A 5 11.15 3.54 13.21
N PHE A 6 10.18 3.42 14.10
CA PHE A 6 8.90 4.13 14.01
C PHE A 6 8.65 4.95 15.29
N ASP A 7 8.08 6.12 15.13
CA ASP A 7 7.76 7.04 16.21
C ASP A 7 6.52 6.61 17.03
N ALA A 8 6.10 7.45 17.98
CA ALA A 8 4.94 7.19 18.82
C ALA A 8 3.60 7.16 18.05
N ASN A 9 3.57 7.61 16.80
CA ASN A 9 2.40 7.61 15.91
C ASN A 9 2.48 6.51 14.84
N GLY A 10 3.50 5.65 14.86
CA GLY A 10 3.74 4.62 13.86
C GLY A 10 4.30 5.12 12.53
N ARG A 11 4.81 6.35 12.49
CA ARG A 11 5.48 6.93 11.32
C ARG A 11 6.95 6.58 11.35
N CYS A 12 7.52 6.26 10.20
CA CYS A 12 8.94 5.98 10.10
C CYS A 12 9.78 7.23 10.44
N VAL A 13 10.85 7.04 11.19
CA VAL A 13 11.76 8.14 11.54
C VAL A 13 12.52 8.63 10.31
N THR A 14 12.74 9.94 10.22
CA THR A 14 13.32 10.57 9.01
C THR A 14 14.84 10.57 8.97
N ASN A 15 15.51 10.22 10.07
CA ASN A 15 16.97 10.17 10.16
C ASN A 15 17.62 8.94 9.50
N LEU A 16 16.83 8.07 8.90
CA LEU A 16 17.32 6.91 8.14
C LEU A 16 17.70 7.26 6.70
N THR A 17 17.37 8.44 6.23
CA THR A 17 17.66 8.90 4.87
C THR A 17 18.34 10.27 4.87
N LYS A 18 19.16 10.50 3.83
CA LYS A 18 19.73 11.81 3.50
C LYS A 18 18.94 12.54 2.39
N HIS A 19 17.99 11.82 1.76
CA HIS A 19 17.14 12.38 0.73
C HIS A 19 15.99 13.19 1.31
N GLN A 20 15.26 13.88 0.45
CA GLN A 20 14.23 14.83 0.86
C GLN A 20 13.05 14.16 1.56
N VAL A 21 12.71 14.70 2.73
CA VAL A 21 11.45 14.47 3.44
C VAL A 21 10.86 15.86 3.75
N TYR A 22 9.58 16.05 3.46
CA TYR A 22 8.96 17.39 3.52
C TYR A 22 8.90 17.97 4.94
N GLN A 23 8.65 17.20 5.97
CA GLN A 23 8.69 17.49 7.41
C GLN A 23 7.96 18.79 7.89
N LYS A 24 7.27 19.49 6.99
CA LYS A 24 6.58 20.75 7.28
C LYS A 24 5.06 20.57 7.28
N SER A 25 4.59 19.33 7.31
CA SER A 25 3.18 19.03 7.30
C SER A 25 2.47 19.73 8.47
N ARG A 26 1.34 20.30 8.14
CA ARG A 26 0.38 20.83 9.11
C ARG A 26 -0.63 19.75 9.56
N ASN A 27 -0.34 18.48 9.30
CA ASN A 27 -1.27 17.36 9.50
C ASN A 27 -2.60 17.54 8.73
N TYR A 28 -2.53 18.19 7.58
CA TYR A 28 -3.71 18.45 6.76
C TYR A 28 -4.15 17.21 5.98
N PHE A 29 -3.17 16.51 5.39
CA PHE A 29 -3.42 15.25 4.69
C PHE A 29 -3.30 14.08 5.67
N GLN A 30 -4.42 13.46 6.02
CA GLN A 30 -4.47 12.38 6.99
C GLN A 30 -5.41 11.27 6.52
N LEU A 31 -5.06 10.04 6.86
CA LEU A 31 -6.02 8.95 6.84
C LEU A 31 -6.95 9.07 8.05
N ASP A 32 -8.23 8.81 7.85
CA ASP A 32 -9.20 8.82 8.95
C ASP A 32 -9.13 7.49 9.72
N LYS A 33 -8.73 7.56 10.99
CA LYS A 33 -8.68 6.39 11.88
C LYS A 33 -10.05 5.68 12.00
N LYS A 34 -11.14 6.42 11.99
CA LYS A 34 -12.50 5.84 12.09
C LYS A 34 -12.80 4.98 10.87
N LYS A 35 -12.37 5.40 9.68
CA LYS A 35 -12.55 4.61 8.46
C LYS A 35 -11.72 3.32 8.50
N VAL A 36 -10.47 3.39 8.92
CA VAL A 36 -9.61 2.19 9.05
C VAL A 36 -10.18 1.22 10.09
N LEU A 37 -10.62 1.72 11.25
CA LEU A 37 -11.22 0.92 12.31
C LEU A 37 -12.64 0.44 11.99
N GLY A 38 -13.35 1.13 11.10
CA GLY A 38 -14.69 0.76 10.62
C GLY A 38 -14.74 -0.53 9.80
N TYR A 39 -13.59 -1.00 9.31
CA TYR A 39 -13.47 -2.29 8.63
C TYR A 39 -12.94 -3.34 9.60
N ASN A 40 -13.82 -4.23 10.06
CA ASN A 40 -13.38 -5.45 10.73
C ASN A 40 -12.82 -6.47 9.72
N ASN A 41 -12.11 -7.48 10.21
CA ASN A 41 -11.49 -8.51 9.36
C ASN A 41 -12.51 -9.26 8.50
N ASN A 42 -13.74 -9.45 8.97
CA ASN A 42 -14.83 -10.09 8.24
C ASN A 42 -15.20 -9.28 6.98
N LYS A 43 -15.50 -7.98 7.13
CA LYS A 43 -15.84 -7.11 5.99
C LYS A 43 -14.70 -7.06 4.99
N ILE A 44 -13.45 -6.91 5.46
CA ILE A 44 -12.26 -6.91 4.60
C ILE A 44 -12.14 -8.21 3.83
N PHE A 45 -12.22 -9.35 4.51
CA PHE A 45 -12.13 -10.67 3.89
C PHE A 45 -13.22 -10.88 2.84
N ASN A 46 -14.47 -10.53 3.16
CA ASN A 46 -15.59 -10.68 2.23
C ASN A 46 -15.43 -9.78 0.98
N ASN A 47 -14.98 -8.54 1.14
CA ASN A 47 -14.70 -7.68 0.00
C ASN A 47 -13.58 -8.26 -0.88
N LEU A 48 -12.47 -8.69 -0.28
CA LEU A 48 -11.36 -9.31 -1.02
C LEU A 48 -11.79 -10.59 -1.74
N LYS A 49 -12.57 -11.46 -1.09
CA LYS A 49 -13.10 -12.68 -1.68
C LYS A 49 -14.04 -12.40 -2.85
N ASN A 50 -14.92 -11.42 -2.71
CA ASN A 50 -15.92 -11.12 -3.72
C ASN A 50 -15.34 -10.45 -4.97
N TYR A 51 -14.34 -9.59 -4.81
CA TYR A 51 -13.85 -8.75 -5.91
C TYR A 51 -12.48 -9.17 -6.46
N LEU A 52 -11.60 -9.69 -5.63
CA LEU A 52 -10.22 -10.00 -6.03
C LEU A 52 -9.89 -11.50 -6.00
N CYS A 53 -10.27 -12.17 -4.94
CA CYS A 53 -9.76 -13.51 -4.62
C CYS A 53 -10.88 -14.57 -4.65
N LYS A 54 -11.55 -14.74 -5.78
CA LYS A 54 -12.72 -15.65 -5.90
C LYS A 54 -12.44 -17.11 -5.52
N ASN A 55 -11.20 -17.56 -5.70
CA ASN A 55 -10.78 -18.96 -5.49
C ASN A 55 -9.82 -19.10 -4.30
N LEU A 56 -10.13 -18.44 -3.18
CA LEU A 56 -9.34 -18.63 -1.95
C LEU A 56 -9.54 -20.05 -1.40
N ASN A 57 -8.44 -20.65 -0.98
CA ASN A 57 -8.40 -21.98 -0.34
C ASN A 57 -8.44 -21.91 1.19
N PHE A 58 -8.73 -20.75 1.78
CA PHE A 58 -8.87 -20.55 3.22
C PHE A 58 -10.05 -19.63 3.53
N ASN A 59 -10.53 -19.68 4.78
CA ASN A 59 -11.70 -18.96 5.25
C ASN A 59 -11.33 -17.73 6.07
N GLU A 60 -12.35 -17.00 6.53
CA GLU A 60 -12.20 -15.79 7.35
C GLU A 60 -11.42 -16.04 8.64
N THR A 61 -11.69 -17.12 9.35
CA THR A 61 -10.99 -17.47 10.61
C THR A 61 -9.50 -17.64 10.39
N GLU A 62 -9.11 -18.26 9.29
CA GLU A 62 -7.71 -18.43 8.91
C GLU A 62 -7.08 -17.11 8.52
N PHE A 63 -7.81 -16.25 7.79
CA PHE A 63 -7.36 -14.89 7.49
C PHE A 63 -7.09 -14.10 8.77
N GLU A 64 -8.04 -14.09 9.70
CA GLU A 64 -7.88 -13.38 10.97
C GLU A 64 -6.69 -13.90 11.78
N LYS A 65 -6.52 -15.23 11.85
CA LYS A 65 -5.37 -15.86 12.49
C LYS A 65 -4.05 -15.43 11.87
N LYS A 66 -3.96 -15.36 10.54
CA LYS A 66 -2.77 -14.88 9.83
C LYS A 66 -2.45 -13.42 10.19
N ILE A 67 -3.45 -12.54 10.21
CA ILE A 67 -3.30 -11.13 10.59
C ILE A 67 -2.83 -10.98 12.05
N ILE A 68 -3.40 -11.76 12.97
CA ILE A 68 -2.99 -11.77 14.37
C ILE A 68 -1.53 -12.22 14.50
N ASN A 69 -1.14 -13.29 13.81
CA ASN A 69 0.23 -13.80 13.83
C ASN A 69 1.24 -12.74 13.37
N ILE A 70 0.94 -12.02 12.28
CA ILE A 70 1.80 -10.91 11.80
C ILE A 70 1.93 -9.85 12.89
N LYS A 71 0.80 -9.40 13.46
CA LYS A 71 0.79 -8.38 14.53
C LYS A 71 1.58 -8.82 15.75
N ASP A 72 1.46 -10.07 16.15
CA ASP A 72 2.17 -10.61 17.33
C ASP A 72 3.68 -10.74 17.09
N LYS A 73 4.12 -11.05 15.87
CA LYS A 73 5.53 -11.00 15.50
C LYS A 73 6.07 -9.57 15.58
N ILE A 74 5.33 -8.60 15.05
CA ILE A 74 5.71 -7.17 15.10
C ILE A 74 5.81 -6.68 16.55
N LYS A 75 4.85 -7.03 17.42
CA LYS A 75 4.86 -6.64 18.84
C LYS A 75 6.10 -7.12 19.59
N LYS A 76 6.65 -8.26 19.21
CA LYS A 76 7.83 -8.87 19.84
C LYS A 76 9.16 -8.25 19.39
N ASP A 77 9.17 -7.46 18.34
CA ASP A 77 10.34 -6.79 17.82
C ASP A 77 10.37 -5.32 18.27
N ASP A 78 11.19 -5.01 19.26
CA ASP A 78 11.32 -3.67 19.83
C ASP A 78 11.74 -2.59 18.82
N LYS A 79 12.36 -2.99 17.69
CA LYS A 79 12.80 -2.06 16.64
C LYS A 79 11.65 -1.60 15.76
N ILE A 80 10.57 -2.37 15.65
CA ILE A 80 9.47 -2.10 14.71
C ILE A 80 8.09 -2.06 15.38
N SER A 81 7.96 -2.43 16.66
CA SER A 81 6.68 -2.55 17.35
C SER A 81 5.81 -1.29 17.28
N ASN A 82 6.44 -0.13 17.23
CA ASN A 82 5.71 1.14 17.14
C ASN A 82 4.93 1.32 15.82
N ILE A 83 5.24 0.58 14.74
CA ILE A 83 4.47 0.68 13.49
C ILE A 83 2.98 0.36 13.71
N LEU A 84 2.65 -0.47 14.69
CA LEU A 84 1.28 -0.83 15.05
C LEU A 84 0.50 0.32 15.71
N LYS A 85 1.15 1.40 16.12
CA LYS A 85 0.49 2.60 16.64
C LYS A 85 -0.10 3.48 15.53
N GLY A 86 0.38 3.28 14.29
CA GLY A 86 -0.15 3.89 13.08
C GLY A 86 -1.32 3.12 12.48
N PHE A 87 -1.47 3.24 11.17
CA PHE A 87 -2.47 2.51 10.40
C PHE A 87 -1.93 1.14 10.00
N SER A 88 -2.75 0.10 10.15
CA SER A 88 -2.46 -1.24 9.66
C SER A 88 -3.68 -1.77 8.89
N ILE A 89 -3.52 -1.98 7.60
CA ILE A 89 -4.61 -2.35 6.70
C ILE A 89 -4.35 -3.77 6.18
N PRO A 90 -5.17 -4.75 6.56
CA PRO A 90 -5.03 -6.12 6.06
C PRO A 90 -5.29 -6.21 4.56
N PHE A 91 -4.57 -7.10 3.88
CA PHE A 91 -4.78 -7.41 2.48
C PHE A 91 -4.54 -8.89 2.16
N ILE A 92 -5.08 -9.35 1.02
CA ILE A 92 -4.79 -10.64 0.41
C ILE A 92 -4.52 -10.40 -1.07
N ILE A 93 -3.42 -10.94 -1.58
CA ILE A 93 -3.15 -10.98 -3.01
C ILE A 93 -3.27 -12.44 -3.46
N PRO A 94 -4.09 -12.76 -4.48
CA PRO A 94 -4.15 -14.11 -5.01
C PRO A 94 -2.83 -14.48 -5.68
N LYS A 95 -2.55 -15.78 -5.79
CA LYS A 95 -1.50 -16.29 -6.66
C LYS A 95 -1.68 -15.69 -8.06
N LEU A 96 -0.61 -15.21 -8.66
CA LEU A 96 -0.61 -14.62 -10.00
C LEU A 96 0.01 -15.61 -10.99
N GLU A 97 -0.62 -15.72 -12.16
CA GLU A 97 -0.18 -16.63 -13.23
C GLU A 97 0.75 -15.90 -14.23
N ASN A 98 0.69 -14.57 -14.26
CA ASN A 98 1.47 -13.73 -15.16
C ASN A 98 2.56 -12.99 -14.39
N ASP A 99 3.79 -13.02 -14.91
CA ASP A 99 4.94 -12.34 -14.31
C ASP A 99 4.95 -10.83 -14.57
N ASP A 100 4.22 -10.34 -15.58
CA ASP A 100 4.18 -8.91 -15.90
C ASP A 100 3.29 -8.14 -14.91
N ILE A 101 3.94 -7.27 -14.14
CA ILE A 101 3.30 -6.48 -13.09
C ILE A 101 2.22 -5.58 -13.67
N GLY A 102 2.49 -4.94 -14.80
CA GLY A 102 1.57 -4.01 -15.45
C GLY A 102 0.30 -4.68 -15.93
N THR A 103 0.42 -5.85 -16.57
CA THR A 103 -0.72 -6.67 -17.00
C THR A 103 -1.60 -7.06 -15.81
N ASN A 104 -0.99 -7.55 -14.73
CA ASN A 104 -1.75 -7.93 -13.54
C ASN A 104 -2.51 -6.73 -12.95
N ILE A 105 -1.88 -5.56 -12.87
CA ILE A 105 -2.54 -4.34 -12.39
C ILE A 105 -3.74 -4.00 -13.27
N GLU A 106 -3.58 -4.01 -14.59
CA GLU A 106 -4.64 -3.64 -15.55
C GLU A 106 -5.79 -4.65 -15.57
N GLU A 107 -5.48 -5.94 -15.61
CA GLU A 107 -6.49 -6.97 -15.87
C GLU A 107 -7.15 -7.50 -14.59
N ILE A 108 -6.48 -7.41 -13.43
CA ILE A 108 -6.96 -7.99 -12.18
C ILE A 108 -7.31 -6.89 -11.17
N PHE A 109 -6.35 -6.03 -10.81
CA PHE A 109 -6.53 -5.14 -9.66
C PHE A 109 -7.37 -3.91 -9.96
N ILE A 110 -7.22 -3.27 -11.12
CA ILE A 110 -8.04 -2.12 -11.51
C ILE A 110 -9.53 -2.50 -11.58
N PRO A 111 -9.96 -3.55 -12.29
CA PRO A 111 -11.36 -3.95 -12.34
C PRO A 111 -11.93 -4.35 -10.97
N ALA A 112 -11.13 -5.03 -10.15
CA ALA A 112 -11.53 -5.41 -8.80
C ALA A 112 -11.75 -4.19 -7.90
N LEU A 113 -10.84 -3.22 -7.94
CA LEU A 113 -10.96 -1.98 -7.17
C LEU A 113 -12.12 -1.12 -7.66
N GLN A 114 -12.32 -0.98 -8.98
CA GLN A 114 -13.48 -0.31 -9.55
C GLN A 114 -14.78 -0.90 -9.04
N SER A 115 -14.89 -2.24 -9.08
CA SER A 115 -16.09 -2.95 -8.63
C SER A 115 -16.33 -2.79 -7.13
N SER A 116 -15.30 -2.95 -6.30
CA SER A 116 -15.42 -2.82 -4.85
C SER A 116 -15.77 -1.38 -4.45
N PHE A 117 -15.11 -0.37 -5.04
CA PHE A 117 -15.36 1.03 -4.76
C PHE A 117 -16.76 1.46 -5.20
N LYS A 118 -17.19 1.06 -6.40
CA LYS A 118 -18.53 1.34 -6.94
C LYS A 118 -19.64 0.70 -6.12
N ASN A 119 -19.42 -0.51 -5.61
CA ASN A 119 -20.39 -1.17 -4.74
C ASN A 119 -20.55 -0.50 -3.37
N GLU A 120 -19.47 0.03 -2.80
CA GLU A 120 -19.53 0.78 -1.53
C GLU A 120 -20.08 2.19 -1.73
N PHE A 121 -19.84 2.81 -2.90
CA PHE A 121 -20.19 4.19 -3.22
C PHE A 121 -20.81 4.31 -4.61
N GLU A 122 -22.12 4.06 -4.72
CA GLU A 122 -22.86 4.02 -5.99
C GLU A 122 -22.67 5.25 -6.88
N GLN A 123 -22.46 6.43 -6.27
CA GLN A 123 -22.33 7.72 -6.98
C GLN A 123 -20.90 8.02 -7.42
N PHE A 124 -19.91 7.27 -6.94
CA PHE A 124 -18.49 7.56 -7.14
C PHE A 124 -17.77 6.38 -7.80
N GLU A 125 -16.62 6.64 -8.39
CA GLU A 125 -15.87 5.64 -9.16
C GLU A 125 -14.35 5.76 -9.00
N LEU A 126 -13.63 4.74 -9.42
CA LEU A 126 -12.20 4.82 -9.70
C LEU A 126 -11.99 5.26 -11.14
N ILE A 127 -11.37 6.43 -11.33
CA ILE A 127 -11.02 6.97 -12.64
C ILE A 127 -9.56 6.62 -12.94
N ASN A 128 -9.33 5.88 -14.02
CA ASN A 128 -7.97 5.59 -14.48
C ASN A 128 -7.51 6.67 -15.49
N HIS A 129 -6.53 7.48 -15.09
CA HIS A 129 -5.92 8.51 -15.93
C HIS A 129 -4.73 8.00 -16.75
N ILE A 130 -4.33 6.74 -16.59
CA ILE A 130 -3.25 6.14 -17.37
C ILE A 130 -3.83 5.68 -18.70
N LYS A 131 -3.52 6.42 -19.76
CA LYS A 131 -4.09 6.17 -21.10
C LYS A 131 -3.42 5.03 -21.86
N ASN A 132 -2.14 4.79 -21.59
CA ASN A 132 -1.36 3.75 -22.25
C ASN A 132 -1.38 2.49 -21.40
N SER A 133 -1.27 1.31 -22.03
CA SER A 133 -1.15 0.07 -21.30
C SER A 133 0.07 0.06 -20.38
N LEU A 134 -0.09 -0.54 -19.20
CA LEU A 134 1.00 -0.78 -18.25
C LEU A 134 1.81 -2.06 -18.59
N LYS A 135 1.35 -2.85 -19.55
CA LYS A 135 2.01 -4.08 -19.97
C LYS A 135 3.45 -3.83 -20.34
N ASN A 136 4.38 -4.52 -19.69
CA ASN A 136 5.83 -4.36 -19.83
C ASN A 136 6.34 -2.93 -19.54
N GLN A 137 5.57 -2.11 -18.80
CA GLN A 137 5.93 -0.73 -18.49
C GLN A 137 6.40 -0.53 -17.05
N LEU A 138 6.28 -1.54 -16.20
CA LEU A 138 6.62 -1.46 -14.79
C LEU A 138 7.77 -2.41 -14.46
N ASP A 139 8.71 -1.90 -13.69
CA ASP A 139 9.85 -2.64 -13.14
C ASP A 139 9.99 -2.35 -11.63
N ILE A 140 10.75 -3.16 -10.94
CA ILE A 140 10.95 -3.06 -9.49
C ILE A 140 12.13 -2.13 -9.19
N TRP A 141 11.95 -1.23 -8.21
CA TRP A 141 13.06 -0.45 -7.68
C TRP A 141 14.02 -1.32 -6.87
N THR A 142 15.29 -1.30 -7.25
CA THR A 142 16.36 -1.92 -6.46
C THR A 142 16.38 -1.33 -5.04
N GLY A 143 16.44 -2.21 -4.03
CA GLY A 143 16.41 -1.81 -2.62
C GLY A 143 14.99 -1.69 -2.02
N SER A 144 13.94 -1.83 -2.81
CA SER A 144 12.55 -1.89 -2.33
C SER A 144 12.23 -3.21 -1.61
N LYS A 145 13.02 -4.26 -1.85
CA LYS A 145 12.82 -5.65 -1.40
C LYS A 145 11.58 -6.33 -1.99
N TYR A 146 10.98 -5.72 -3.02
CA TYR A 146 9.71 -6.16 -3.59
C TYR A 146 9.81 -7.48 -4.37
N GLU A 147 10.98 -7.85 -4.81
CA GLU A 147 11.28 -9.13 -5.48
C GLU A 147 10.79 -10.32 -4.64
N LYS A 148 10.89 -10.22 -3.30
CA LYS A 148 10.41 -11.26 -2.37
C LYS A 148 8.90 -11.49 -2.47
N ILE A 149 8.14 -10.44 -2.77
CA ILE A 149 6.68 -10.51 -2.94
C ILE A 149 6.36 -11.16 -4.28
N THR A 150 6.95 -10.69 -5.38
CA THR A 150 6.67 -11.21 -6.72
C THR A 150 7.05 -12.68 -6.85
N GLU A 151 8.22 -13.09 -6.36
CA GLU A 151 8.63 -14.49 -6.33
C GLU A 151 7.67 -15.40 -5.57
N ARG A 152 7.06 -14.88 -4.51
CA ARG A 152 6.12 -15.64 -3.69
C ARG A 152 4.74 -15.70 -4.32
N LEU A 153 4.29 -14.63 -4.99
CA LEU A 153 3.00 -14.55 -5.67
C LEU A 153 2.88 -15.55 -6.82
N ASN A 154 3.97 -15.93 -7.47
CA ASN A 154 4.00 -16.95 -8.49
C ASN A 154 3.74 -18.38 -7.94
N LYS A 155 3.81 -18.55 -6.63
CA LYS A 155 3.67 -19.86 -5.96
C LYS A 155 2.38 -19.99 -5.16
N GLN A 156 1.96 -18.92 -4.49
CA GLN A 156 0.84 -18.96 -3.53
C GLN A 156 0.19 -17.62 -3.32
N ASN A 157 -0.99 -17.61 -2.69
CA ASN A 157 -1.62 -16.40 -2.18
C ASN A 157 -0.77 -15.78 -1.07
N ILE A 158 -0.77 -14.45 -0.98
CA ILE A 158 -0.10 -13.71 0.09
C ILE A 158 -1.14 -13.01 0.96
N THR A 159 -1.00 -13.16 2.28
CA THR A 159 -1.71 -12.37 3.29
C THR A 159 -0.71 -11.44 3.97
N GLY A 160 -1.09 -10.18 4.19
CA GLY A 160 -0.21 -9.21 4.81
C GLY A 160 -0.91 -8.02 5.44
N LEU A 161 -0.09 -7.12 5.99
CA LEU A 161 -0.49 -5.83 6.51
C LEU A 161 0.22 -4.72 5.76
N LEU A 162 -0.54 -3.76 5.27
CA LEU A 162 -0.07 -2.51 4.68
C LEU A 162 0.00 -1.43 5.76
N PHE A 163 1.12 -0.73 5.83
CA PHE A 163 1.37 0.36 6.77
C PHE A 163 1.74 1.63 5.99
N PRO A 164 0.83 2.60 5.82
CA PRO A 164 1.13 3.92 5.27
C PRO A 164 1.94 4.76 6.27
N SER A 165 3.23 4.45 6.42
CA SER A 165 4.08 4.93 7.52
C SER A 165 5.23 5.82 7.09
N LEU A 166 5.51 5.93 5.78
CA LEU A 166 6.54 6.82 5.22
C LEU A 166 5.87 8.08 4.68
N ASN A 167 5.45 8.94 5.62
CA ASN A 167 4.72 10.15 5.31
C ASN A 167 5.66 11.25 4.82
N GLU A 168 5.35 11.89 3.69
CA GLU A 168 6.07 13.06 3.17
C GLU A 168 7.49 12.77 2.65
N PHE A 169 7.79 11.50 2.36
CA PHE A 169 9.07 11.08 1.79
C PHE A 169 9.07 11.29 0.26
N SER A 170 10.24 11.59 -0.31
CA SER A 170 10.50 11.39 -1.73
C SER A 170 10.73 9.90 -2.03
N PHE A 171 10.68 9.47 -3.30
CA PHE A 171 10.98 8.07 -3.64
C PHE A 171 12.39 7.64 -3.22
N PRO A 172 13.46 8.40 -3.51
CA PRO A 172 14.79 8.03 -3.04
C PRO A 172 14.87 7.92 -1.52
N ALA A 173 14.16 8.80 -0.79
CA ALA A 173 14.09 8.73 0.66
C ALA A 173 13.39 7.46 1.16
N ALA A 174 12.29 7.08 0.54
CA ALA A 174 11.54 5.87 0.89
C ALA A 174 12.37 4.60 0.62
N ILE A 175 13.03 4.51 -0.54
CA ILE A 175 13.87 3.38 -0.92
C ILE A 175 15.07 3.25 0.03
N GLU A 176 15.81 4.35 0.25
CA GLU A 176 16.96 4.33 1.17
C GLU A 176 16.54 3.96 2.59
N THR A 177 15.40 4.46 3.05
CA THR A 177 14.88 4.13 4.37
C THR A 177 14.58 2.63 4.49
N VAL A 178 13.83 2.06 3.54
CA VAL A 178 13.44 0.64 3.59
C VAL A 178 14.64 -0.27 3.43
N SER A 179 15.67 0.11 2.68
CA SER A 179 16.90 -0.68 2.60
C SER A 179 17.61 -0.87 3.95
N LYS A 180 17.37 0.04 4.91
CA LYS A 180 17.94 0.00 6.28
C LYS A 180 17.01 -0.64 7.31
N LEU A 181 15.75 -0.88 6.97
CA LEU A 181 14.79 -1.57 7.83
C LEU A 181 15.02 -3.09 7.81
N PRO A 182 14.47 -3.84 8.78
CA PRO A 182 14.52 -5.31 8.77
C PRO A 182 14.05 -5.93 7.44
N GLU A 183 14.56 -7.10 7.13
CA GLU A 183 14.36 -7.78 5.84
C GLU A 183 12.92 -8.20 5.55
N ASN A 184 12.09 -8.30 6.56
CA ASN A 184 10.65 -8.58 6.44
C ASN A 184 9.79 -7.34 6.21
N ILE A 185 10.40 -6.15 6.14
CA ILE A 185 9.72 -4.88 5.80
C ILE A 185 10.09 -4.50 4.38
N MET A 186 9.11 -4.44 3.50
CA MET A 186 9.28 -4.16 2.07
C MET A 186 8.46 -2.92 1.69
N LEU A 187 8.86 -2.18 0.65
CA LEU A 187 8.02 -1.14 0.07
C LEU A 187 6.80 -1.75 -0.62
N ALA A 188 5.65 -1.12 -0.44
CA ALA A 188 4.43 -1.52 -1.11
C ALA A 188 4.45 -1.14 -2.61
N GLY A 189 3.92 -2.02 -3.43
CA GLY A 189 3.62 -1.78 -4.84
C GLY A 189 2.14 -1.56 -5.10
N GLY A 190 1.75 -1.69 -6.37
CA GLY A 190 0.37 -1.55 -6.79
C GLY A 190 -0.54 -2.64 -6.23
N TYR A 191 -0.04 -3.87 -6.12
CA TYR A 191 -0.83 -5.01 -5.67
C TYR A 191 -1.34 -4.85 -4.23
N GLU A 192 -0.44 -4.50 -3.29
CA GLU A 192 -0.76 -4.38 -1.87
C GLU A 192 -1.68 -3.19 -1.62
N ILE A 193 -1.39 -2.05 -2.26
CA ILE A 193 -2.19 -0.84 -2.11
C ILE A 193 -3.59 -1.06 -2.68
N MET A 194 -3.71 -1.59 -3.90
CA MET A 194 -5.01 -1.85 -4.49
C MET A 194 -5.78 -2.92 -3.72
N SER A 195 -5.12 -4.01 -3.30
CA SER A 195 -5.75 -5.04 -2.49
C SER A 195 -6.27 -4.49 -1.16
N ALA A 196 -5.48 -3.68 -0.45
CA ALA A 196 -5.92 -3.01 0.77
C ALA A 196 -7.15 -2.12 0.55
N LEU A 197 -7.18 -1.38 -0.57
CA LEU A 197 -8.33 -0.54 -0.95
C LEU A 197 -9.55 -1.35 -1.43
N ILE A 198 -9.35 -2.50 -2.07
CA ILE A 198 -10.45 -3.42 -2.41
C ILE A 198 -11.10 -3.95 -1.13
N GLY A 199 -10.30 -4.33 -0.14
CA GLY A 199 -10.80 -4.78 1.16
C GLY A 199 -11.47 -3.66 1.97
N SER A 200 -11.01 -2.42 1.81
CA SER A 200 -11.40 -1.27 2.62
C SER A 200 -11.58 0.01 1.76
N PRO A 201 -12.61 0.07 0.89
CA PRO A 201 -12.74 1.10 -0.16
C PRO A 201 -12.82 2.54 0.36
N SER A 202 -13.31 2.77 1.58
CA SER A 202 -13.49 4.13 2.10
C SER A 202 -12.22 4.81 2.60
N ILE A 203 -11.09 4.08 2.73
CA ILE A 203 -9.89 4.61 3.39
C ILE A 203 -9.38 5.89 2.72
N LEU A 204 -9.36 5.92 1.39
CA LEU A 204 -8.96 7.11 0.63
C LEU A 204 -10.14 7.99 0.17
N LYS A 205 -11.39 7.55 0.38
CA LYS A 205 -12.53 8.39 0.00
C LYS A 205 -12.52 9.68 0.82
N ARG A 206 -12.58 10.81 0.13
CA ARG A 206 -12.72 12.11 0.78
C ARG A 206 -14.11 12.27 1.39
N ASP A 207 -14.17 12.75 2.63
CA ASP A 207 -15.36 13.29 3.27
C ASP A 207 -15.07 14.74 3.69
N ASP A 208 -14.84 14.99 4.99
CA ASP A 208 -14.54 16.35 5.49
C ASP A 208 -13.03 16.67 5.44
N GLY A 209 -12.17 15.67 5.39
CA GLY A 209 -10.72 15.81 5.35
C GLY A 209 -10.12 15.60 3.96
N TYR A 210 -8.80 15.70 3.90
CA TYR A 210 -8.03 15.44 2.68
C TYR A 210 -7.12 14.23 2.91
N PRO A 211 -7.52 13.03 2.44
CA PRO A 211 -6.63 11.88 2.48
C PRO A 211 -5.38 12.13 1.63
N PRO A 212 -4.23 11.53 1.98
CA PRO A 212 -3.02 11.58 1.16
C PRO A 212 -3.18 10.74 -0.10
N LEU A 213 -2.27 10.89 -1.05
CA LEU A 213 -2.07 9.88 -2.09
C LEU A 213 -1.22 8.73 -1.55
N LEU A 214 -1.39 7.54 -2.13
CA LEU A 214 -0.57 6.36 -1.85
C LEU A 214 0.22 5.98 -3.10
N TRP A 215 1.55 6.04 -3.00
CA TRP A 215 2.47 5.70 -4.07
C TRP A 215 2.68 4.18 -4.20
N PHE A 216 2.74 3.67 -5.43
CA PHE A 216 3.27 2.33 -5.74
C PHE A 216 4.80 2.35 -5.63
N SER A 217 5.27 2.50 -4.41
CA SER A 217 6.63 2.93 -4.10
C SER A 217 7.72 1.96 -4.49
N SER A 218 7.37 0.68 -4.64
CA SER A 218 8.31 -0.36 -5.09
C SER A 218 8.47 -0.42 -6.60
N LEU A 219 7.64 0.33 -7.36
CA LEU A 219 7.57 0.25 -8.81
C LEU A 219 8.08 1.52 -9.48
N LYS A 220 8.76 1.35 -10.62
CA LYS A 220 9.21 2.42 -11.51
C LYS A 220 8.68 2.20 -12.92
N SER A 221 8.60 3.25 -13.71
CA SER A 221 8.39 3.12 -15.14
C SER A 221 9.68 2.65 -15.82
N VAL A 222 9.55 1.69 -16.75
CA VAL A 222 10.67 1.20 -17.55
C VAL A 222 11.22 2.30 -18.48
N ASN A 223 10.33 3.14 -19.02
CA ASN A 223 10.69 4.16 -20.01
C ASN A 223 11.18 5.47 -19.38
N ASP A 224 10.79 5.77 -18.15
CA ASP A 224 11.19 6.99 -17.45
C ASP A 224 11.18 6.77 -15.94
N SER A 225 12.35 6.54 -15.38
CA SER A 225 12.51 6.32 -13.94
C SER A 225 12.12 7.51 -13.06
N ASN A 226 11.83 8.69 -13.64
CA ASN A 226 11.34 9.85 -12.90
C ASN A 226 9.80 9.88 -12.78
N ILE A 227 9.12 8.82 -13.24
CA ILE A 227 7.67 8.69 -13.14
C ILE A 227 7.31 7.63 -12.11
N GLY A 228 6.48 8.02 -11.14
CA GLY A 228 5.82 7.12 -10.18
C GLY A 228 4.32 7.03 -10.45
N TYR A 229 3.71 5.95 -9.96
CA TYR A 229 2.28 5.67 -10.04
C TYR A 229 1.66 5.72 -8.66
N HIS A 230 0.42 6.18 -8.55
CA HIS A 230 -0.26 6.34 -7.27
C HIS A 230 -1.77 6.28 -7.40
N ILE A 231 -2.43 6.03 -6.28
CA ILE A 231 -3.86 6.25 -6.10
C ILE A 231 -4.07 7.44 -5.18
N GLU A 232 -4.97 8.34 -5.57
CA GLU A 232 -5.32 9.53 -4.79
C GLU A 232 -6.82 9.80 -4.83
N PRO A 233 -7.39 10.45 -3.81
CA PRO A 233 -8.72 11.01 -3.88
C PRO A 233 -8.74 12.26 -4.76
N TYR A 234 -9.66 12.35 -5.69
CA TYR A 234 -9.92 13.56 -6.47
C TYR A 234 -11.42 13.89 -6.44
N GLY A 235 -11.78 14.97 -5.76
CA GLY A 235 -13.16 15.17 -5.36
C GLY A 235 -13.61 14.04 -4.43
N TYR A 236 -14.69 13.35 -4.78
CA TYR A 236 -15.20 12.17 -4.06
C TYR A 236 -14.85 10.84 -4.74
N ASN A 237 -14.23 10.90 -5.91
CA ASN A 237 -13.74 9.74 -6.66
C ASN A 237 -12.35 9.32 -6.16
N LEU A 238 -11.94 8.10 -6.51
CA LEU A 238 -10.54 7.71 -6.52
C LEU A 238 -9.97 7.89 -7.93
N THR A 239 -8.69 8.21 -8.01
CA THR A 239 -7.98 8.24 -9.29
C THR A 239 -6.71 7.40 -9.23
N LEU A 240 -6.49 6.60 -10.27
CA LEU A 240 -5.19 6.01 -10.56
C LEU A 240 -4.46 6.94 -11.53
N ASN A 241 -3.27 7.39 -11.13
CA ASN A 241 -2.56 8.43 -11.84
C ASN A 241 -1.05 8.18 -11.84
N ARG A 242 -0.33 8.98 -12.61
CA ARG A 242 1.15 9.01 -12.63
C ARG A 242 1.64 10.44 -12.44
N ARG A 243 2.82 10.58 -11.87
CA ARG A 243 3.43 11.88 -11.63
C ARG A 243 4.94 11.81 -11.84
N ALA A 244 5.49 12.86 -12.45
CA ALA A 244 6.92 13.06 -12.59
C ALA A 244 7.51 13.76 -11.33
N HIS A 245 8.84 13.93 -11.33
CA HIS A 245 9.60 14.62 -10.28
C HIS A 245 9.53 13.92 -8.92
N ILE A 246 9.66 12.59 -8.92
CA ILE A 246 9.59 11.76 -7.73
C ILE A 246 10.77 11.94 -6.76
N ASP A 247 11.81 12.68 -7.15
CA ASP A 247 12.93 13.09 -6.28
C ASP A 247 12.52 14.15 -5.26
N SER A 248 11.44 14.90 -5.54
CA SER A 248 10.85 15.84 -4.61
C SER A 248 9.97 15.14 -3.60
N ALA A 249 9.67 15.83 -2.50
CA ALA A 249 8.72 15.39 -1.50
C ALA A 249 7.59 16.41 -1.35
N ALA A 250 6.39 15.95 -0.99
CA ALA A 250 5.25 16.81 -0.72
C ALA A 250 4.44 16.31 0.48
N GLU A 251 3.69 17.19 1.13
CA GLU A 251 2.95 16.89 2.36
C GLU A 251 1.87 15.81 2.19
N TYR A 252 1.31 15.66 0.98
CA TYR A 252 0.29 14.66 0.67
C TYR A 252 0.85 13.36 0.07
N TRP A 253 2.18 13.23 -0.01
CA TRP A 253 2.86 12.03 -0.51
C TRP A 253 3.10 11.04 0.60
N TRP A 254 2.41 9.92 0.54
CA TRP A 254 2.61 8.84 1.49
C TRP A 254 3.04 7.58 0.78
N HIS A 255 4.13 7.00 1.28
CA HIS A 255 4.58 5.68 0.90
C HIS A 255 4.19 4.68 1.98
N SER A 256 3.99 3.45 1.56
CA SER A 256 3.61 2.38 2.47
C SER A 256 4.70 1.32 2.52
N VAL A 257 4.83 0.69 3.66
CA VAL A 257 5.56 -0.57 3.79
C VAL A 257 4.60 -1.71 4.03
N VAL A 258 5.04 -2.92 3.74
CA VAL A 258 4.27 -4.14 3.96
C VAL A 258 5.07 -5.15 4.76
N ILE A 259 4.34 -5.92 5.56
CA ILE A 259 4.82 -7.13 6.23
C ILE A 259 3.83 -8.23 5.86
N ILE A 260 4.36 -9.31 5.29
CA ILE A 260 3.57 -10.45 4.86
C ILE A 260 3.74 -11.63 5.81
N GLU A 261 2.78 -12.55 5.78
CA GLU A 261 2.90 -13.84 6.46
C GLU A 261 4.10 -14.63 5.90
N ASP A 262 4.76 -15.41 6.72
CA ASP A 262 5.88 -16.31 6.33
C ASP A 262 5.41 -17.47 5.46
#